data_e448afca987d031342b49ff00a843d57
#
_entry.id   e448afca987d031342b49ff00a843d57
#
_cell.length_a   1.000
_cell.length_b   1.000
_cell.length_c   1.000
_cell.angle_alpha   90.00
_cell.angle_beta   90.00
_cell.angle_gamma   90.00
#
_symmetry.space_group_name_H-M   'P 1'
#
loop_
_entity.id
_entity.type
_entity.pdbx_description
1 polymer ?
#
loop_
_entity_poly.entity_id
_entity_poly.type
_entity_poly.pdbx_seq_one_letter_code
_entity_poly.pdbx_strand_id
1 'polypeptide(L)' 'MLLCDRWFREDREQLSPISVGDRVSILAAGLLRISKVRLEDMGKYLCWVNNSAGEETVQVVLTVTGI' A
#
# COMPACT_ATOMS: atom_id res chain seq x y z
N MET A 1 -12.02 9.45 -5.97
CA MET A 1 -11.44 8.17 -5.53
C MET A 1 -10.15 7.91 -6.31
N LEU A 2 -9.08 7.62 -5.60
CA LEU A 2 -7.80 7.31 -6.20
C LEU A 2 -7.70 5.82 -6.49
N LEU A 3 -7.47 5.49 -7.77
CA LEU A 3 -7.23 4.12 -8.17
C LEU A 3 -5.72 3.91 -8.22
N CYS A 4 -5.23 3.00 -7.41
CA CYS A 4 -3.80 2.74 -7.35
C CYS A 4 -3.42 1.64 -8.33
N ASP A 5 -2.52 1.95 -9.25
CA ASP A 5 -2.01 0.95 -10.18
C ASP A 5 -1.07 -0.01 -9.48
N ARG A 6 -0.28 0.51 -8.56
CA ARG A 6 0.69 -0.28 -7.81
C ARG A 6 0.78 0.21 -6.39
N TRP A 7 1.09 -0.71 -5.49
CA TRP A 7 1.35 -0.42 -4.10
C TRP A 7 2.78 -0.79 -3.76
N PHE A 8 3.42 0.08 -2.97
CA PHE A 8 4.77 -0.15 -2.47
C PHE A 8 4.78 0.06 -0.97
N ARG A 9 5.70 -0.62 -0.32
CA ARG A 9 5.99 -0.36 1.08
C ARG A 9 7.32 0.37 1.18
N GLU A 10 7.35 1.46 1.92
CA GLU A 10 8.58 2.20 2.17
C GLU A 10 9.20 1.73 3.48
N ASP A 11 10.45 1.29 3.40
CA ASP A 11 11.19 0.85 4.56
C ASP A 11 12.61 1.38 4.44
N ARG A 12 13.01 2.22 5.41
CA ARG A 12 14.34 2.82 5.45
C ARG A 12 14.73 3.46 4.12
N GLU A 13 13.84 4.27 3.59
CA GLU A 13 14.03 4.98 2.33
C GLU A 13 14.10 4.08 1.10
N GLN A 14 13.73 2.81 1.26
CA GLN A 14 13.64 1.89 0.14
C GLN A 14 12.20 1.54 -0.13
N LEU A 15 11.84 1.48 -1.41
CA LEU A 15 10.51 1.09 -1.84
C LEU A 15 10.56 -0.36 -2.30
N SER A 16 9.64 -1.15 -1.76
CA SER A 16 9.49 -2.54 -2.14
C SER A 16 8.07 -2.78 -2.62
N PRO A 17 7.89 -3.47 -3.76
CA PRO A 17 6.55 -3.82 -4.20
C PRO A 17 5.84 -4.65 -3.15
N ILE A 18 4.54 -4.42 -2.99
CA ILE A 18 3.74 -5.21 -2.07
C ILE A 18 3.55 -6.60 -2.65
N SER A 19 3.85 -7.61 -1.84
CA SER A 19 3.65 -9.02 -2.23
C SER A 19 2.26 -9.45 -1.82
N VAL A 20 1.50 -9.93 -2.79
CA VAL A 20 0.17 -10.48 -2.53
C VAL A 20 0.31 -11.88 -1.94
N GLY A 21 -0.43 -12.16 -0.88
CA GLY A 21 -0.37 -13.45 -0.21
C GLY A 21 -1.61 -13.68 0.62
N ASP A 22 -1.49 -14.54 1.64
CA ASP A 22 -2.63 -14.95 2.46
C ASP A 22 -3.28 -13.79 3.18
N ARG A 23 -2.47 -12.82 3.63
CA ARG A 23 -2.98 -11.70 4.40
C ARG A 23 -3.12 -10.41 3.60
N VAL A 24 -2.45 -10.33 2.46
CA VAL A 24 -2.37 -9.09 1.68
C VAL A 24 -2.96 -9.34 0.31
N SER A 25 -3.88 -8.50 -0.10
CA SER A 25 -4.47 -8.58 -1.43
C SER A 25 -4.74 -7.19 -1.97
N ILE A 26 -4.74 -7.11 -3.30
CA ILE A 26 -5.10 -5.88 -4.00
C ILE A 26 -6.38 -6.17 -4.74
N LEU A 27 -7.45 -5.51 -4.30
CA LEU A 27 -8.78 -5.74 -4.84
C LEU A 27 -8.98 -4.94 -6.12
N ALA A 28 -10.11 -5.19 -6.78
CA ALA A 28 -10.50 -4.40 -7.93
C ALA A 28 -10.49 -2.91 -7.58
N ALA A 29 -10.11 -2.06 -8.52
CA ALA A 29 -9.96 -0.63 -8.30
C ALA A 29 -8.70 -0.26 -7.49
N GLY A 30 -7.79 -1.21 -7.29
CA GLY A 30 -6.51 -0.91 -6.66
C GLY A 30 -6.56 -0.73 -5.16
N LEU A 31 -7.57 -1.26 -4.49
CA LEU A 31 -7.69 -1.15 -3.04
C LEU A 31 -6.82 -2.18 -2.35
N LEU A 32 -5.90 -1.70 -1.52
CA LEU A 32 -5.04 -2.59 -0.73
C LEU A 32 -5.79 -3.08 0.50
N ARG A 33 -5.78 -4.39 0.70
CA ARG A 33 -6.41 -5.01 1.85
C ARG A 33 -5.39 -5.84 2.62
N ILE A 34 -5.30 -5.62 3.92
CA ILE A 34 -4.46 -6.40 4.80
C ILE A 34 -5.35 -7.04 5.85
N SER A 35 -5.36 -8.38 5.87
CA SER A 35 -6.11 -9.16 6.85
C SER A 35 -5.20 -9.55 7.99
N LYS A 36 -5.79 -9.78 9.19
CA LYS A 36 -5.03 -10.21 10.37
C LYS A 36 -3.81 -9.31 10.60
N VAL A 37 -4.07 -8.03 10.73
CA VAL A 37 -3.02 -7.02 10.83
C VAL A 37 -2.08 -7.32 11.99
N ARG A 38 -0.79 -7.16 11.76
CA ARG A 38 0.27 -7.35 12.74
C ARG A 38 0.99 -6.04 13.00
N LEU A 39 1.72 -5.96 14.10
CA LEU A 39 2.51 -4.77 14.41
C LEU A 39 3.52 -4.47 13.30
N GLU A 40 4.07 -5.49 12.70
CA GLU A 40 5.05 -5.33 11.62
C GLU A 40 4.46 -4.75 10.35
N ASP A 41 3.12 -4.72 10.23
CA ASP A 41 2.46 -4.09 9.09
C ASP A 41 2.43 -2.57 9.20
N MET A 42 2.72 -2.04 10.38
CA MET A 42 2.75 -0.61 10.59
C MET A 42 3.86 0.03 9.77
N GLY A 43 3.58 1.17 9.18
CA GLY A 43 4.58 1.88 8.40
C GLY A 43 3.98 2.69 7.28
N LYS A 44 4.82 3.04 6.33
CA LYS A 44 4.43 3.88 5.21
C LYS A 44 4.20 3.03 3.97
N TYR A 45 3.10 3.32 3.29
CA TYR A 45 2.75 2.66 2.04
C TYR A 45 2.58 3.73 0.97
N LEU A 46 2.99 3.42 -0.25
CA LEU A 46 2.83 4.33 -1.38
C LEU A 46 1.88 3.72 -2.39
N CYS A 47 0.92 4.54 -2.78
CA CYS A 47 0.00 4.25 -3.87
C CYS A 47 0.51 4.99 -5.10
N TRP A 48 0.81 4.27 -6.15
CA TRP A 48 1.31 4.87 -7.39
C TRP A 48 0.21 4.83 -8.44
N VAL A 49 -0.07 6.00 -9.00
CA VAL A 49 -1.11 6.16 -9.99
C VAL A 49 -0.49 6.68 -11.28
N ASN A 50 -0.82 6.05 -12.39
CA ASN A 50 -0.38 6.48 -13.71
C ASN A 50 -1.61 6.66 -14.58
N ASN A 51 -1.72 7.82 -15.20
CA ASN A 51 -2.81 8.12 -16.12
C ASN A 51 -2.29 9.00 -17.26
N SER A 52 -3.19 9.40 -18.16
CA SER A 52 -2.81 10.19 -19.32
C SER A 52 -2.22 11.56 -18.96
N ALA A 53 -2.50 12.05 -17.76
CA ALA A 53 -1.98 13.34 -17.30
C ALA A 53 -0.61 13.22 -16.64
N GLY A 54 -0.15 12.00 -16.32
CA GLY A 54 1.15 11.79 -15.70
C GLY A 54 1.08 10.77 -14.55
N GLU A 55 2.07 10.86 -13.68
CA GLU A 55 2.18 9.95 -12.54
C GLU A 55 2.01 10.73 -11.24
N GLU A 56 1.38 10.09 -10.27
CA GLU A 56 1.26 10.63 -8.93
C GLU A 56 1.47 9.53 -7.91
N THR A 57 2.01 9.92 -6.76
CA THR A 57 2.14 9.01 -5.63
C THR A 57 1.43 9.61 -4.42
N VAL A 58 0.76 8.74 -3.68
CA VAL A 58 0.10 9.14 -2.44
C VAL A 58 0.65 8.28 -1.32
N GLN A 59 1.13 8.93 -0.28
CA GLN A 59 1.67 8.25 0.88
C GLN A 59 0.58 8.01 1.90
N VAL A 60 0.51 6.78 2.39
CA VAL A 60 -0.44 6.39 3.43
C VAL A 60 0.35 5.81 4.59
N VAL A 61 0.05 6.29 5.79
CA VAL A 61 0.69 5.78 7.00
C VAL A 61 -0.30 4.86 7.71
N LEU A 62 0.10 3.61 7.90
CA LEU A 62 -0.69 2.65 8.64
C LEU A 62 -0.19 2.60 10.08
N THR A 63 -1.09 2.82 11.02
CA THR A 63 -0.80 2.73 12.44
C THR A 63 -1.57 1.55 13.01
N VAL A 64 -0.87 0.70 13.74
CA VAL A 64 -1.46 -0.48 14.39
C VAL A 64 -1.45 -0.27 15.89
N THR A 65 -2.62 -0.30 16.50
CA THR A 65 -2.77 -0.11 17.93
C THR A 65 -3.72 -1.16 18.51
N GLY A 66 -3.66 -1.34 19.81
CA GLY A 66 -4.65 -2.14 20.53
C GLY A 66 -4.57 -3.64 20.35
N ILE A 67 -3.42 -4.13 20.09
CA ILE A 67 -3.22 -5.57 19.97
C ILE A 67 -2.93 -6.18 21.32
#